data_6631e56330f3470b7769f077a9293344
#
_entry.id   6631e56330f3470b7769f077a9293344
#
_cell.length_a   1.000
_cell.length_b   1.000
_cell.length_c   1.000
_cell.angle_alpha   90.00
_cell.angle_beta   90.00
_cell.angle_gamma   90.00
#
_symmetry.space_group_name_H-M   'P 1'
#
loop_
_entity.id
_entity.type
_entity.pdbx_description
1 polymer ?
#
loop_
_entity_poly.entity_id
_entity_poly.type
_entity_poly.pdbx_seq_one_letter_code
_entity_poly.pdbx_strand_id
1 'polypeptide(L)'
;MNLELRHLKVVCAIAETGSVTKAASQLGLAQPALTAQLQRIERTLGGPLFDRDRRGARPTALGELVLSRARVLLPAMKGLQDEAARLAGAATDDTLSRYRIGAIGGPIMGGMVGRLSTAQPDAQITTHASYWVEELATMVASGKLDYAQVGVCGDAMPSGDHGLVWQTIAVDAVCVLMPDDHPCTKDVDVDLAELAEEQWVGSTGDGCLGDCFAAACARAGFTPRRVLETDLRSAVDMVESGQAVGLCQPTFRPPPGLTHRPLRGAPLRWRLVLGWHPDSPAARSASKLMRMAEEAYQEVVARNTSYVEWMADHTQLGGHQMAAAQ
;
A
#
# COMPACT_ATOMS: atom_id res chain seq x y z
N MET A 1 -0.46 37.37 -15.54
CA MET A 1 -1.60 36.44 -15.27
C MET A 1 -1.25 35.70 -13.99
N ASN A 2 -2.20 35.55 -13.07
CA ASN A 2 -1.94 34.73 -11.88
C ASN A 2 -2.13 33.26 -12.20
N LEU A 3 -1.33 32.39 -11.55
CA LEU A 3 -1.50 30.95 -11.65
C LEU A 3 -2.80 30.53 -10.94
N GLU A 4 -3.61 29.72 -11.60
CA GLU A 4 -4.90 29.26 -11.09
C GLU A 4 -4.96 27.72 -11.15
N LEU A 5 -5.83 27.08 -10.35
CA LEU A 5 -5.97 25.63 -10.31
C LEU A 5 -6.32 25.00 -11.66
N ARG A 6 -7.09 25.69 -12.51
CA ARG A 6 -7.38 25.24 -13.87
C ARG A 6 -6.10 25.11 -14.70
N HIS A 7 -5.07 25.92 -14.45
CA HIS A 7 -3.78 25.85 -15.12
C HIS A 7 -3.01 24.61 -14.68
N LEU A 8 -3.06 24.24 -13.40
CA LEU A 8 -2.47 23.02 -12.90
C LEU A 8 -3.12 21.77 -13.48
N LYS A 9 -4.47 21.78 -13.66
CA LYS A 9 -5.17 20.66 -14.34
C LYS A 9 -4.68 20.46 -15.78
N VAL A 10 -4.43 21.56 -16.50
CA VAL A 10 -3.87 21.49 -17.86
C VAL A 10 -2.49 20.85 -17.86
N VAL A 11 -1.61 21.27 -16.94
CA VAL A 11 -0.25 20.73 -16.84
C VAL A 11 -0.30 19.24 -16.52
N CYS A 12 -1.14 18.81 -15.57
CA CYS A 12 -1.30 17.39 -15.23
C CYS A 12 -1.82 16.57 -16.42
N ALA A 13 -2.84 17.03 -17.13
CA ALA A 13 -3.41 16.31 -18.28
C ALA A 13 -2.38 16.13 -19.41
N ILE A 14 -1.52 17.12 -19.64
CA ILE A 14 -0.44 17.00 -20.65
C ILE A 14 0.62 15.98 -20.20
N ALA A 15 1.00 15.98 -18.92
CA ALA A 15 1.95 15.02 -18.38
C ALA A 15 1.41 13.58 -18.43
N GLU A 16 0.16 13.37 -18.06
CA GLU A 16 -0.50 12.06 -18.05
C GLU A 16 -0.65 11.46 -19.45
N THR A 17 -0.98 12.29 -20.42
CA THR A 17 -1.17 11.83 -21.81
C THR A 17 0.10 11.79 -22.63
N GLY A 18 1.16 12.47 -22.17
CA GLY A 18 2.40 12.69 -22.92
C GLY A 18 2.22 13.48 -24.21
N SER A 19 1.07 14.16 -24.41
CA SER A 19 0.71 14.83 -25.67
C SER A 19 -0.28 15.96 -25.48
N VAL A 20 0.06 17.14 -25.97
CA VAL A 20 -0.84 18.32 -25.93
C VAL A 20 -2.15 18.04 -26.69
N THR A 21 -2.10 17.32 -27.80
CA THR A 21 -3.28 16.97 -28.60
C THR A 21 -4.21 16.02 -27.85
N LYS A 22 -3.68 14.99 -27.22
CA LYS A 22 -4.47 14.04 -26.43
C LYS A 22 -5.06 14.72 -25.18
N ALA A 23 -4.26 15.56 -24.50
CA ALA A 23 -4.74 16.35 -23.35
C ALA A 23 -5.86 17.31 -23.74
N ALA A 24 -5.78 17.95 -24.90
CA ALA A 24 -6.84 18.81 -25.41
C ALA A 24 -8.16 18.04 -25.59
N SER A 25 -8.08 16.87 -26.23
CA SER A 25 -9.25 15.98 -26.39
C SER A 25 -9.83 15.55 -25.02
N GLN A 26 -8.98 15.14 -24.06
CA GLN A 26 -9.41 14.75 -22.72
C GLN A 26 -10.09 15.89 -21.95
N LEU A 27 -9.63 17.13 -22.15
CA LEU A 27 -10.17 18.32 -21.48
C LEU A 27 -11.36 18.97 -22.25
N GLY A 28 -11.77 18.41 -23.38
CA GLY A 28 -12.82 18.95 -24.23
C GLY A 28 -12.46 20.30 -24.86
N LEU A 29 -11.17 20.56 -25.12
CA LEU A 29 -10.64 21.80 -25.66
C LEU A 29 -10.10 21.62 -27.08
N ALA A 30 -10.14 22.70 -27.87
CA ALA A 30 -9.42 22.73 -29.14
C ALA A 30 -7.90 22.76 -28.87
N GLN A 31 -7.13 21.96 -29.59
CA GLN A 31 -5.66 21.87 -29.43
C GLN A 31 -4.94 23.24 -29.54
N PRO A 32 -5.30 24.16 -30.46
CA PRO A 32 -4.70 25.49 -30.46
C PRO A 32 -4.96 26.29 -29.18
N ALA A 33 -6.15 26.17 -28.59
CA ALA A 33 -6.51 26.84 -27.35
C ALA A 33 -5.68 26.32 -26.17
N LEU A 34 -5.51 24.98 -26.07
CA LEU A 34 -4.68 24.38 -25.04
C LEU A 34 -3.20 24.77 -25.20
N THR A 35 -2.70 24.81 -26.43
CA THR A 35 -1.33 25.26 -26.73
C THR A 35 -1.11 26.69 -26.30
N ALA A 36 -2.03 27.60 -26.62
CA ALA A 36 -1.97 29.00 -26.22
C ALA A 36 -2.08 29.15 -24.68
N GLN A 37 -2.87 28.31 -24.04
CA GLN A 37 -2.97 28.29 -22.57
C GLN A 37 -1.68 27.82 -21.92
N LEU A 38 -1.07 26.73 -22.43
CA LEU A 38 0.21 26.25 -21.91
C LEU A 38 1.32 27.30 -22.07
N GLN A 39 1.43 27.96 -23.23
CA GLN A 39 2.40 29.03 -23.43
C GLN A 39 2.20 30.22 -22.46
N ARG A 40 0.96 30.52 -22.06
CA ARG A 40 0.68 31.54 -21.05
C ARG A 40 1.12 31.10 -19.67
N ILE A 41 0.91 29.83 -19.30
CA ILE A 41 1.37 29.24 -18.05
C ILE A 41 2.90 29.28 -17.97
N GLU A 42 3.57 28.83 -19.02
CA GLU A 42 5.03 28.81 -19.14
C GLU A 42 5.64 30.22 -19.01
N ARG A 43 5.04 31.22 -19.67
CA ARG A 43 5.45 32.62 -19.50
C ARG A 43 5.26 33.15 -18.07
N THR A 44 4.19 32.74 -17.40
CA THR A 44 3.91 33.16 -16.02
C THR A 44 4.91 32.54 -15.05
N LEU A 45 5.38 31.34 -15.32
CA LEU A 45 6.32 30.59 -14.49
C LEU A 45 7.79 30.81 -14.88
N GLY A 46 8.04 31.54 -15.94
CA GLY A 46 9.39 31.96 -16.35
C GLY A 46 10.18 30.95 -17.18
N GLY A 47 9.53 29.87 -17.65
CA GLY A 47 10.21 28.87 -18.49
C GLY A 47 9.31 27.79 -19.03
N PRO A 48 9.82 26.94 -19.96
CA PRO A 48 9.06 25.81 -20.52
C PRO A 48 8.83 24.76 -19.45
N LEU A 49 7.59 24.23 -19.42
CA LEU A 49 7.21 23.10 -18.55
C LEU A 49 7.39 21.76 -19.24
N PHE A 50 7.41 21.73 -20.56
CA PHE A 50 7.56 20.51 -21.34
C PHE A 50 8.55 20.68 -22.49
N ASP A 51 9.45 19.71 -22.61
CA ASP A 51 10.21 19.47 -23.82
C ASP A 51 9.33 18.72 -24.81
N ARG A 52 9.23 19.22 -26.05
CA ARG A 52 8.38 18.65 -27.09
C ARG A 52 9.25 18.15 -28.25
N ASP A 53 9.17 16.88 -28.51
CA ASP A 53 9.82 16.23 -29.63
C ASP A 53 8.86 15.29 -30.38
N ARG A 54 9.38 14.54 -31.34
CA ARG A 54 8.59 13.55 -32.10
C ARG A 54 8.07 12.40 -31.23
N ARG A 55 8.57 12.26 -29.98
CA ARG A 55 8.18 11.22 -29.03
C ARG A 55 7.11 11.71 -28.04
N GLY A 56 6.77 13.01 -28.07
CA GLY A 56 5.72 13.58 -27.21
C GLY A 56 6.15 14.79 -26.40
N ALA A 57 5.45 15.04 -25.30
CA ALA A 57 5.71 16.09 -24.33
C ALA A 57 6.24 15.47 -23.03
N ARG A 58 7.47 15.81 -22.65
CA ARG A 58 8.11 15.35 -21.41
C ARG A 58 8.30 16.54 -20.47
N PRO A 59 8.03 16.39 -19.17
CA PRO A 59 8.26 17.46 -18.23
C PRO A 59 9.73 17.88 -18.17
N THR A 60 9.97 19.18 -18.10
CA THR A 60 11.27 19.76 -17.73
C THR A 60 11.45 19.73 -16.20
N ALA A 61 12.61 20.11 -15.67
CA ALA A 61 12.80 20.27 -14.22
C ALA A 61 11.77 21.23 -13.60
N LEU A 62 11.43 22.33 -14.29
CA LEU A 62 10.38 23.26 -13.87
C LEU A 62 8.99 22.58 -13.97
N GLY A 63 8.76 21.77 -15.00
CA GLY A 63 7.54 20.98 -15.17
C GLY A 63 7.35 19.99 -14.02
N GLU A 64 8.39 19.27 -13.61
CA GLU A 64 8.34 18.32 -12.49
C GLU A 64 8.04 19.04 -11.16
N LEU A 65 8.65 20.19 -10.92
CA LEU A 65 8.33 21.02 -9.75
C LEU A 65 6.84 21.39 -9.73
N VAL A 66 6.31 21.88 -10.86
CA VAL A 66 4.89 22.28 -10.96
C VAL A 66 3.97 21.08 -10.79
N LEU A 67 4.30 19.94 -11.39
CA LEU A 67 3.53 18.70 -11.27
C LEU A 67 3.51 18.18 -9.83
N SER A 68 4.64 18.20 -9.12
CA SER A 68 4.70 17.79 -7.72
C SER A 68 3.78 18.65 -6.84
N ARG A 69 3.76 19.98 -7.06
CA ARG A 69 2.87 20.89 -6.33
C ARG A 69 1.41 20.76 -6.75
N ALA A 70 1.14 20.55 -8.05
CA ALA A 70 -0.22 20.33 -8.54
C ALA A 70 -0.86 19.07 -7.95
N ARG A 71 -0.08 18.01 -7.76
CA ARG A 71 -0.51 16.76 -7.12
C ARG A 71 -0.98 16.94 -5.67
N VAL A 72 -0.49 17.95 -4.97
CA VAL A 72 -0.93 18.30 -3.61
C VAL A 72 -2.11 19.27 -3.64
N LEU A 73 -2.03 20.34 -4.44
CA LEU A 73 -2.99 21.43 -4.42
C LEU A 73 -4.36 21.04 -5.00
N LEU A 74 -4.40 20.23 -6.08
CA LEU A 74 -5.67 19.87 -6.72
C LEU A 74 -6.54 18.98 -5.83
N PRO A 75 -6.01 17.94 -5.15
CA PRO A 75 -6.77 17.16 -4.19
C PRO A 75 -7.21 17.97 -2.96
N ALA A 76 -6.32 18.83 -2.42
CA ALA A 76 -6.65 19.68 -1.27
C ALA A 76 -7.82 20.63 -1.57
N MET A 77 -7.82 21.24 -2.75
CA MET A 77 -8.95 22.10 -3.18
C MET A 77 -10.24 21.29 -3.33
N LYS A 78 -10.16 20.08 -3.88
CA LYS A 78 -11.32 19.22 -3.98
C LYS A 78 -11.84 18.83 -2.59
N GLY A 79 -10.94 18.49 -1.66
CA GLY A 79 -11.30 18.21 -0.28
C GLY A 79 -12.04 19.36 0.39
N LEU A 80 -11.54 20.61 0.20
CA LEU A 80 -12.21 21.81 0.70
C LEU A 80 -13.62 21.99 0.10
N GLN A 81 -13.78 21.75 -1.21
CA GLN A 81 -15.10 21.86 -1.85
C GLN A 81 -16.07 20.79 -1.33
N ASP A 82 -15.61 19.55 -1.16
CA ASP A 82 -16.40 18.45 -0.63
C ASP A 82 -16.77 18.69 0.85
N GLU A 83 -15.89 19.32 1.64
CA GLU A 83 -16.14 19.68 3.03
C GLU A 83 -17.10 20.87 3.14
N ALA A 84 -16.91 21.89 2.33
CA ALA A 84 -17.82 23.03 2.29
C ALA A 84 -19.24 22.63 1.87
N ALA A 85 -19.37 21.73 0.90
CA ALA A 85 -20.67 21.20 0.47
C ALA A 85 -21.39 20.45 1.60
N ARG A 86 -20.63 19.72 2.43
CA ARG A 86 -21.20 19.04 3.61
C ARG A 86 -21.62 20.00 4.71
N LEU A 87 -20.79 20.98 5.03
CA LEU A 87 -21.12 22.01 6.02
C LEU A 87 -22.33 22.86 5.60
N ALA A 88 -22.51 23.05 4.29
CA ALA A 88 -23.67 23.73 3.74
C ALA A 88 -24.99 22.92 3.75
N GLY A 89 -24.97 21.70 4.36
CA GLY A 89 -26.16 20.85 4.47
C GLY A 89 -26.52 20.10 3.18
N ALA A 90 -25.64 20.10 2.19
CA ALA A 90 -25.85 19.39 0.92
C ALA A 90 -25.59 17.87 1.01
N ALA A 91 -25.02 17.39 2.13
CA ALA A 91 -24.81 15.97 2.43
C ALA A 91 -25.15 15.71 3.91
N THR A 92 -26.22 14.99 4.15
CA THR A 92 -26.72 14.65 5.49
C THR A 92 -26.11 13.37 6.07
N ASP A 93 -25.15 12.75 5.39
CA ASP A 93 -24.58 11.46 5.79
C ASP A 93 -23.07 11.57 6.03
N ASP A 94 -22.61 11.06 7.17
CA ASP A 94 -21.20 10.98 7.61
C ASP A 94 -20.40 9.94 6.81
N THR A 95 -21.00 9.39 5.76
CA THR A 95 -20.44 8.36 4.90
C THR A 95 -19.81 8.95 3.64
N LEU A 96 -18.60 8.47 3.32
CA LEU A 96 -17.99 8.78 2.03
C LEU A 96 -18.83 8.14 0.91
N SER A 97 -19.14 8.90 -0.12
CA SER A 97 -19.76 8.35 -1.34
C SER A 97 -18.75 7.59 -2.22
N ARG A 98 -17.46 7.71 -1.91
CA ARG A 98 -16.35 7.07 -2.64
C ARG A 98 -15.22 6.73 -1.70
N TYR A 99 -14.66 5.53 -1.87
CA TYR A 99 -13.48 5.02 -1.18
C TYR A 99 -12.38 4.65 -2.19
N ARG A 100 -11.19 5.19 -2.01
CA ARG A 100 -9.99 4.87 -2.79
C ARG A 100 -8.98 4.28 -1.85
N ILE A 101 -8.75 2.96 -1.96
CA ILE A 101 -7.98 2.20 -0.99
C ILE A 101 -6.75 1.61 -1.69
N GLY A 102 -5.56 1.97 -1.22
CA GLY A 102 -4.32 1.35 -1.62
C GLY A 102 -3.95 0.19 -0.71
N ALA A 103 -3.29 -0.83 -1.25
CA ALA A 103 -2.72 -1.89 -0.42
C ALA A 103 -1.49 -2.52 -1.04
N ILE A 104 -0.57 -2.95 -0.18
CA ILE A 104 0.34 -4.03 -0.50
C ILE A 104 -0.48 -5.31 -0.58
N GLY A 105 -0.35 -6.08 -1.65
CA GLY A 105 -1.18 -7.24 -1.94
C GLY A 105 -1.38 -8.18 -0.74
N GLY A 106 -2.60 -8.68 -0.58
CA GLY A 106 -2.95 -9.61 0.50
C GLY A 106 -4.46 -9.86 0.61
N PRO A 107 -4.88 -10.89 1.36
CA PRO A 107 -6.27 -11.34 1.40
C PRO A 107 -7.21 -10.39 2.16
N ILE A 108 -6.70 -9.47 2.99
CA ILE A 108 -7.49 -8.59 3.86
C ILE A 108 -8.22 -7.52 3.04
N MET A 109 -7.61 -7.03 1.96
CA MET A 109 -8.23 -6.05 1.06
C MET A 109 -9.58 -6.56 0.54
N GLY A 110 -9.65 -7.80 0.08
CA GLY A 110 -10.90 -8.39 -0.43
C GLY A 110 -12.00 -8.45 0.64
N GLY A 111 -11.64 -8.88 1.85
CA GLY A 111 -12.55 -8.94 3.00
C GLY A 111 -13.05 -7.55 3.44
N MET A 112 -12.16 -6.56 3.45
CA MET A 112 -12.49 -5.17 3.78
C MET A 112 -13.41 -4.54 2.73
N VAL A 113 -13.11 -4.71 1.44
CA VAL A 113 -13.94 -4.23 0.32
C VAL A 113 -15.33 -4.88 0.35
N GLY A 114 -15.41 -6.20 0.60
CA GLY A 114 -16.69 -6.91 0.70
C GLY A 114 -17.57 -6.36 1.82
N ARG A 115 -17.02 -6.12 3.01
CA ARG A 115 -17.73 -5.53 4.14
C ARG A 115 -18.18 -4.10 3.85
N LEU A 116 -17.30 -3.32 3.22
CA LEU A 116 -17.62 -1.94 2.85
C LEU A 116 -18.74 -1.89 1.81
N SER A 117 -18.70 -2.73 0.77
CA SER A 117 -19.76 -2.82 -0.24
C SER A 117 -21.11 -3.25 0.36
N THR A 118 -21.09 -4.15 1.35
CA THR A 118 -22.30 -4.56 2.05
C THR A 118 -22.87 -3.45 2.93
N ALA A 119 -21.99 -2.73 3.64
CA ALA A 119 -22.39 -1.65 4.56
C ALA A 119 -22.79 -0.35 3.83
N GLN A 120 -22.32 -0.17 2.60
CA GLN A 120 -22.57 1.01 1.77
C GLN A 120 -22.68 0.60 0.29
N PRO A 121 -23.83 0.05 -0.12
CA PRO A 121 -24.05 -0.46 -1.48
C PRO A 121 -23.88 0.59 -2.58
N ASP A 122 -24.20 1.85 -2.26
CA ASP A 122 -24.14 2.98 -3.21
C ASP A 122 -22.74 3.63 -3.26
N ALA A 123 -21.81 3.23 -2.40
CA ALA A 123 -20.47 3.81 -2.37
C ALA A 123 -19.61 3.28 -3.54
N GLN A 124 -18.92 4.20 -4.19
CA GLN A 124 -17.95 3.86 -5.23
C GLN A 124 -16.64 3.44 -4.60
N ILE A 125 -16.23 2.19 -4.76
CA ILE A 125 -14.98 1.67 -4.21
C ILE A 125 -13.98 1.43 -5.35
N THR A 126 -12.79 1.98 -5.20
CA THR A 126 -11.66 1.72 -6.10
C THR A 126 -10.46 1.26 -5.30
N THR A 127 -9.73 0.29 -5.82
CA THR A 127 -8.54 -0.26 -5.19
C THR A 127 -7.30 -0.01 -6.03
N HIS A 128 -6.16 0.16 -5.36
CA HIS A 128 -4.84 0.29 -5.99
C HIS A 128 -3.88 -0.66 -5.30
N ALA A 129 -3.20 -1.52 -6.07
CA ALA A 129 -2.19 -2.43 -5.55
C ALA A 129 -0.79 -1.91 -5.90
N SER A 130 0.11 -1.92 -4.92
CA SER A 130 1.52 -1.59 -5.10
C SER A 130 2.37 -2.42 -4.14
N TYR A 131 3.61 -2.68 -4.49
CA TYR A 131 4.61 -3.25 -3.57
C TYR A 131 5.42 -2.17 -2.85
N TRP A 132 5.18 -0.89 -3.16
CA TRP A 132 5.95 0.25 -2.67
C TRP A 132 5.15 1.02 -1.61
N VAL A 133 5.61 0.94 -0.36
CA VAL A 133 4.98 1.63 0.80
C VAL A 133 5.01 3.14 0.60
N GLU A 134 6.15 3.67 0.15
CA GLU A 134 6.36 5.10 -0.11
C GLU A 134 5.39 5.64 -1.18
N GLU A 135 5.14 4.86 -2.24
CA GLU A 135 4.18 5.21 -3.27
C GLU A 135 2.78 5.35 -2.67
N LEU A 136 2.33 4.35 -1.92
CA LEU A 136 1.01 4.35 -1.29
C LEU A 136 0.86 5.50 -0.29
N ALA A 137 1.87 5.75 0.55
CA ALA A 137 1.89 6.85 1.49
C ALA A 137 1.79 8.21 0.76
N THR A 138 2.59 8.40 -0.29
CA THR A 138 2.54 9.61 -1.14
C THR A 138 1.17 9.79 -1.80
N MET A 139 0.53 8.70 -2.26
CA MET A 139 -0.79 8.77 -2.85
C MET A 139 -1.87 9.17 -1.84
N VAL A 140 -1.77 8.72 -0.59
CA VAL A 140 -2.67 9.17 0.49
C VAL A 140 -2.40 10.63 0.83
N ALA A 141 -1.16 11.01 1.06
CA ALA A 141 -0.79 12.39 1.38
C ALA A 141 -1.22 13.39 0.29
N SER A 142 -1.16 12.99 -0.98
CA SER A 142 -1.62 13.80 -2.12
C SER A 142 -3.12 13.71 -2.39
N GLY A 143 -3.89 12.96 -1.60
CA GLY A 143 -5.33 12.78 -1.77
C GLY A 143 -5.72 11.99 -3.02
N LYS A 144 -4.82 11.23 -3.63
CA LYS A 144 -5.13 10.27 -4.70
C LYS A 144 -5.79 9.01 -4.15
N LEU A 145 -5.38 8.59 -2.96
CA LEU A 145 -6.02 7.56 -2.15
C LEU A 145 -6.62 8.18 -0.89
N ASP A 146 -7.63 7.55 -0.34
CA ASP A 146 -8.23 7.89 0.94
C ASP A 146 -7.55 7.14 2.08
N TYR A 147 -7.15 5.89 1.81
CA TYR A 147 -6.50 4.99 2.77
C TYR A 147 -5.41 4.17 2.10
N ALA A 148 -4.41 3.78 2.89
CA ALA A 148 -3.42 2.79 2.48
C ALA A 148 -3.28 1.72 3.56
N GLN A 149 -3.37 0.44 3.15
CA GLN A 149 -3.06 -0.71 3.97
C GLN A 149 -1.66 -1.19 3.61
N VAL A 150 -0.73 -1.09 4.56
CA VAL A 150 0.66 -1.50 4.36
C VAL A 150 1.14 -2.37 5.50
N GLY A 151 2.25 -3.06 5.29
CA GLY A 151 2.90 -3.84 6.31
C GLY A 151 4.29 -3.27 6.61
N VAL A 152 4.68 -3.33 7.88
CA VAL A 152 5.99 -2.90 8.36
C VAL A 152 6.55 -3.91 9.35
N CYS A 153 7.87 -3.99 9.45
CA CYS A 153 8.53 -4.89 10.39
C CYS A 153 8.67 -4.25 11.78
N GLY A 154 8.31 -5.00 12.81
CA GLY A 154 8.47 -4.59 14.20
C GLY A 154 7.78 -3.26 14.49
N ASP A 155 8.49 -2.34 15.13
CA ASP A 155 8.00 -1.02 15.50
C ASP A 155 8.31 0.08 14.46
N ALA A 156 8.84 -0.31 13.29
CA ALA A 156 9.11 0.64 12.21
C ALA A 156 7.83 1.38 11.79
N MET A 157 7.97 2.66 11.44
CA MET A 157 6.90 3.42 10.79
C MET A 157 7.01 3.24 9.27
N PRO A 158 5.88 3.28 8.54
CA PRO A 158 5.92 3.34 7.09
C PRO A 158 6.83 4.46 6.60
N SER A 159 7.52 4.21 5.47
CA SER A 159 8.51 5.15 4.91
C SER A 159 7.89 6.52 4.62
N GLY A 160 8.67 7.58 4.85
CA GLY A 160 8.32 8.97 4.58
C GLY A 160 7.49 9.62 5.68
N ASP A 161 7.85 10.87 6.01
CA ASP A 161 7.03 11.73 6.89
C ASP A 161 6.03 12.51 6.03
N HIS A 162 4.87 11.92 5.82
CA HIS A 162 3.79 12.51 5.03
C HIS A 162 2.69 13.13 5.90
N GLY A 163 2.87 13.22 7.22
CA GLY A 163 1.84 13.70 8.15
C GLY A 163 0.61 12.78 8.23
N LEU A 164 0.78 11.51 7.89
CA LEU A 164 -0.30 10.52 7.93
C LEU A 164 -0.47 9.94 9.33
N VAL A 165 -1.70 9.60 9.67
CA VAL A 165 -2.01 8.76 10.85
C VAL A 165 -1.94 7.31 10.40
N TRP A 166 -1.20 6.49 11.15
CA TRP A 166 -1.11 5.04 10.95
C TRP A 166 -1.63 4.31 12.18
N GLN A 167 -2.58 3.41 11.99
CA GLN A 167 -3.15 2.60 13.07
C GLN A 167 -2.93 1.12 12.78
N THR A 168 -2.54 0.36 13.80
CA THR A 168 -2.24 -1.06 13.68
C THR A 168 -3.53 -1.87 13.60
N ILE A 169 -3.65 -2.70 12.56
CA ILE A 169 -4.71 -3.69 12.38
C ILE A 169 -4.33 -4.97 13.12
N ALA A 170 -3.11 -5.46 12.94
CA ALA A 170 -2.63 -6.68 13.56
C ALA A 170 -1.09 -6.70 13.62
N VAL A 171 -0.56 -7.55 14.50
CA VAL A 171 0.87 -7.88 14.59
C VAL A 171 1.02 -9.40 14.53
N ASP A 172 1.80 -9.86 13.56
CA ASP A 172 2.02 -11.28 13.29
C ASP A 172 3.50 -11.67 13.48
N ALA A 173 3.73 -12.93 13.84
CA ALA A 173 5.01 -13.57 13.56
C ALA A 173 5.12 -13.84 12.06
N VAL A 174 6.29 -13.58 11.47
CA VAL A 174 6.57 -13.94 10.09
C VAL A 174 6.74 -15.45 9.99
N CYS A 175 6.16 -16.05 8.95
CA CYS A 175 6.25 -17.46 8.62
C CYS A 175 7.24 -17.70 7.48
N VAL A 176 7.71 -18.93 7.40
CA VAL A 176 8.47 -19.45 6.24
C VAL A 176 7.55 -20.31 5.40
N LEU A 177 7.44 -19.99 4.12
CA LEU A 177 6.79 -20.81 3.09
C LEU A 177 7.80 -21.81 2.53
N MET A 178 7.42 -23.08 2.48
CA MET A 178 8.26 -24.17 2.01
C MET A 178 7.41 -25.31 1.43
N PRO A 179 7.97 -26.26 0.68
CA PRO A 179 7.30 -27.50 0.31
C PRO A 179 6.77 -28.25 1.54
N ASP A 180 5.66 -28.96 1.42
CA ASP A 180 5.04 -29.68 2.54
C ASP A 180 5.86 -30.91 3.00
N ASP A 181 6.77 -31.40 2.16
CA ASP A 181 7.73 -32.48 2.47
C ASP A 181 9.08 -31.95 3.01
N HIS A 182 9.24 -30.64 3.16
CA HIS A 182 10.48 -30.05 3.69
C HIS A 182 10.77 -30.56 5.12
N PRO A 183 12.04 -30.89 5.49
CA PRO A 183 12.38 -31.43 6.80
C PRO A 183 11.83 -30.62 8.00
N CYS A 184 11.86 -29.29 7.91
CA CYS A 184 11.39 -28.38 8.95
C CYS A 184 9.85 -28.33 9.13
N THR A 185 9.08 -29.01 8.29
CA THR A 185 7.61 -29.05 8.44
C THR A 185 7.12 -29.95 9.55
N LYS A 186 8.01 -30.79 10.09
CA LYS A 186 7.70 -31.74 11.18
C LYS A 186 7.41 -31.04 12.50
N ASP A 187 8.00 -29.85 12.71
CA ASP A 187 7.83 -29.05 13.90
C ASP A 187 6.70 -28.01 13.72
N VAL A 188 6.16 -27.54 14.82
CA VAL A 188 5.10 -26.51 14.84
C VAL A 188 5.62 -25.13 14.45
N ASP A 189 6.92 -24.89 14.68
CA ASP A 189 7.66 -23.70 14.30
C ASP A 189 9.06 -24.05 13.80
N VAL A 190 9.74 -23.12 13.14
CA VAL A 190 11.04 -23.35 12.51
C VAL A 190 12.10 -22.46 13.15
N ASP A 191 13.22 -23.07 13.55
CA ASP A 191 14.40 -22.29 13.92
C ASP A 191 15.02 -21.68 12.66
N LEU A 192 15.19 -20.36 12.67
CA LEU A 192 15.78 -19.66 11.52
C LEU A 192 17.18 -20.18 11.15
N ALA A 193 17.94 -20.65 12.14
CA ALA A 193 19.29 -21.21 11.93
C ALA A 193 19.27 -22.52 11.13
N GLU A 194 18.20 -23.32 11.19
CA GLU A 194 18.05 -24.55 10.40
C GLU A 194 17.92 -24.28 8.90
N LEU A 195 17.58 -23.05 8.53
CA LEU A 195 17.42 -22.60 7.14
C LEU A 195 18.65 -21.85 6.60
N ALA A 196 19.80 -21.93 7.30
CA ALA A 196 21.02 -21.19 6.93
C ALA A 196 21.56 -21.56 5.54
N GLU A 197 21.37 -22.82 5.12
CA GLU A 197 21.84 -23.33 3.83
C GLU A 197 20.81 -23.14 2.69
N GLU A 198 19.59 -22.72 3.02
CA GLU A 198 18.51 -22.55 2.05
C GLU A 198 18.72 -21.33 1.15
N GLN A 199 18.24 -21.44 -0.06
CA GLN A 199 18.07 -20.31 -0.95
C GLN A 199 16.75 -19.59 -0.63
N TRP A 200 16.80 -18.27 -0.56
CA TRP A 200 15.63 -17.47 -0.22
C TRP A 200 15.05 -16.77 -1.42
N VAL A 201 13.74 -16.64 -1.43
CA VAL A 201 13.01 -15.82 -2.40
C VAL A 201 12.07 -14.87 -1.67
N GLY A 202 11.99 -13.63 -2.17
CA GLY A 202 11.12 -12.59 -1.64
C GLY A 202 10.49 -11.75 -2.74
N SER A 203 9.46 -11.00 -2.39
CA SER A 203 8.87 -10.02 -3.29
C SER A 203 9.68 -8.74 -3.31
N THR A 204 9.73 -8.09 -4.47
CA THR A 204 10.28 -6.75 -4.63
C THR A 204 9.45 -5.73 -3.85
N GLY A 205 10.10 -4.67 -3.34
CA GLY A 205 9.42 -3.59 -2.63
C GLY A 205 10.42 -2.72 -1.84
N ASP A 206 9.95 -1.58 -1.35
CA ASP A 206 10.72 -0.66 -0.51
C ASP A 206 10.52 -0.91 1.00
N GLY A 207 9.90 -2.03 1.33
CA GLY A 207 9.60 -2.39 2.72
C GLY A 207 10.85 -2.77 3.51
N CYS A 208 10.79 -2.55 4.82
CA CYS A 208 11.86 -2.88 5.76
C CYS A 208 12.10 -4.40 5.94
N LEU A 209 11.35 -5.27 5.24
CA LEU A 209 11.41 -6.72 5.47
C LEU A 209 12.79 -7.30 5.14
N GLY A 210 13.42 -6.85 4.06
CA GLY A 210 14.74 -7.32 3.65
C GLY A 210 15.81 -7.03 4.70
N ASP A 211 15.88 -5.78 5.19
CA ASP A 211 16.84 -5.38 6.22
C ASP A 211 16.57 -6.08 7.56
N CYS A 212 15.30 -6.19 7.96
CA CYS A 212 14.91 -6.90 9.17
C CYS A 212 15.24 -8.39 9.08
N PHE A 213 15.07 -9.00 7.91
CA PHE A 213 15.43 -10.39 7.65
C PHE A 213 16.94 -10.59 7.75
N ALA A 214 17.74 -9.75 7.08
CA ALA A 214 19.21 -9.82 7.17
C ALA A 214 19.68 -9.68 8.62
N ALA A 215 19.09 -8.75 9.39
CA ALA A 215 19.41 -8.60 10.81
C ALA A 215 18.98 -9.80 11.65
N ALA A 216 17.85 -10.44 11.35
CA ALA A 216 17.41 -11.68 12.03
C ALA A 216 18.36 -12.85 11.74
N CYS A 217 18.76 -13.04 10.49
CA CYS A 217 19.75 -14.06 10.10
C CYS A 217 21.08 -13.85 10.79
N ALA A 218 21.58 -12.62 10.86
CA ALA A 218 22.81 -12.30 11.57
C ALA A 218 22.73 -12.64 13.07
N ARG A 219 21.58 -12.40 13.72
CA ARG A 219 21.34 -12.82 15.12
C ARG A 219 21.27 -14.35 15.26
N ALA A 220 20.78 -15.06 14.24
CA ALA A 220 20.77 -16.52 14.19
C ALA A 220 22.14 -17.13 13.79
N GLY A 221 23.16 -16.29 13.54
CA GLY A 221 24.54 -16.73 13.30
C GLY A 221 24.90 -16.98 11.84
N PHE A 222 24.08 -16.55 10.88
CA PHE A 222 24.38 -16.75 9.46
C PHE A 222 24.04 -15.53 8.60
N THR A 223 24.53 -15.54 7.36
CA THR A 223 24.14 -14.60 6.32
C THR A 223 23.45 -15.38 5.20
N PRO A 224 22.27 -14.98 4.74
CA PRO A 224 21.58 -15.68 3.65
C PRO A 224 22.50 -15.79 2.42
N ARG A 225 22.65 -16.98 1.86
CA ARG A 225 23.54 -17.21 0.71
C ARG A 225 23.08 -16.41 -0.52
N ARG A 226 21.77 -16.37 -0.74
CA ARG A 226 21.16 -15.66 -1.86
C ARG A 226 19.71 -15.35 -1.52
N VAL A 227 19.33 -14.11 -1.77
CA VAL A 227 17.93 -13.69 -1.76
C VAL A 227 17.57 -13.30 -3.18
N LEU A 228 16.61 -14.04 -3.77
CA LEU A 228 16.08 -13.74 -5.10
C LEU A 228 14.87 -12.84 -4.93
N GLU A 229 14.85 -11.73 -5.64
CA GLU A 229 13.70 -10.81 -5.66
C GLU A 229 12.91 -10.98 -6.94
N THR A 230 11.62 -11.25 -6.81
CA THR A 230 10.71 -11.44 -7.94
C THR A 230 9.28 -11.09 -7.54
N ASP A 231 8.33 -11.22 -8.47
CA ASP A 231 6.91 -11.10 -8.14
C ASP A 231 6.42 -12.29 -7.30
N LEU A 232 5.29 -12.10 -6.60
CA LEU A 232 4.74 -13.11 -5.69
C LEU A 232 4.46 -14.46 -6.39
N ARG A 233 3.99 -14.45 -7.64
CA ARG A 233 3.68 -15.68 -8.36
C ARG A 233 4.93 -16.49 -8.65
N SER A 234 5.97 -15.82 -9.18
CA SER A 234 7.27 -16.44 -9.45
C SER A 234 7.94 -16.91 -8.16
N ALA A 235 7.80 -16.18 -7.06
CA ALA A 235 8.30 -16.61 -5.76
C ALA A 235 7.64 -17.93 -5.30
N VAL A 236 6.32 -18.03 -5.42
CA VAL A 236 5.58 -19.27 -5.10
C VAL A 236 6.02 -20.43 -5.99
N ASP A 237 6.16 -20.22 -7.31
CA ASP A 237 6.59 -21.25 -8.25
C ASP A 237 8.02 -21.76 -7.92
N MET A 238 8.93 -20.88 -7.45
CA MET A 238 10.27 -21.29 -7.00
C MET A 238 10.24 -22.13 -5.72
N VAL A 239 9.35 -21.81 -4.79
CA VAL A 239 9.17 -22.60 -3.58
C VAL A 239 8.53 -23.95 -3.93
N GLU A 240 7.52 -23.99 -4.79
CA GLU A 240 6.84 -25.20 -5.25
C GLU A 240 7.79 -26.17 -5.95
N SER A 241 8.77 -25.65 -6.69
CA SER A 241 9.81 -26.46 -7.34
C SER A 241 10.96 -26.84 -6.42
N GLY A 242 10.93 -26.52 -5.14
CA GLY A 242 11.98 -26.84 -4.16
C GLY A 242 13.29 -26.07 -4.38
N GLN A 243 13.26 -24.94 -5.13
CA GLN A 243 14.46 -24.15 -5.42
C GLN A 243 14.78 -23.14 -4.33
N ALA A 244 13.78 -22.77 -3.51
CA ALA A 244 13.94 -21.77 -2.47
C ALA A 244 12.89 -21.92 -1.37
N VAL A 245 13.12 -21.26 -0.24
CA VAL A 245 12.11 -20.97 0.78
C VAL A 245 11.78 -19.49 0.76
N GLY A 246 10.59 -19.10 1.24
CA GLY A 246 10.14 -17.71 1.20
C GLY A 246 9.59 -17.23 2.53
N LEU A 247 9.70 -15.92 2.82
CA LEU A 247 9.00 -15.33 3.94
C LEU A 247 7.55 -15.01 3.53
N CYS A 248 6.61 -15.30 4.42
CA CYS A 248 5.21 -14.95 4.21
C CYS A 248 4.51 -14.56 5.51
N GLN A 249 3.33 -13.98 5.38
CA GLN A 249 2.45 -13.69 6.50
C GLN A 249 1.61 -14.93 6.84
N PRO A 250 1.15 -15.11 8.07
CA PRO A 250 0.29 -16.23 8.45
C PRO A 250 -1.08 -16.19 7.76
N THR A 251 -1.46 -15.04 7.23
CA THR A 251 -2.65 -14.84 6.40
C THR A 251 -2.47 -15.26 4.94
N PHE A 252 -1.24 -15.60 4.52
CA PHE A 252 -0.99 -16.19 3.19
C PHE A 252 -1.61 -17.57 3.11
N ARG A 253 -2.28 -17.86 1.99
CA ARG A 253 -2.86 -19.17 1.72
C ARG A 253 -1.95 -19.95 0.78
N PRO A 254 -1.18 -20.91 1.28
CA PRO A 254 -0.33 -21.73 0.43
C PRO A 254 -1.15 -22.53 -0.58
N PRO A 255 -0.71 -22.63 -1.84
CA PRO A 255 -1.26 -23.61 -2.77
C PRO A 255 -0.99 -25.05 -2.29
N PRO A 256 -1.70 -26.05 -2.86
CA PRO A 256 -1.45 -27.46 -2.57
C PRO A 256 0.03 -27.84 -2.80
N GLY A 257 0.61 -28.63 -1.92
CA GLY A 257 2.03 -29.00 -1.96
C GLY A 257 2.96 -28.02 -1.22
N LEU A 258 2.43 -26.88 -0.76
CA LEU A 258 3.17 -25.93 0.06
C LEU A 258 2.54 -25.79 1.44
N THR A 259 3.40 -25.50 2.41
CA THR A 259 2.98 -25.15 3.77
C THR A 259 3.78 -23.95 4.28
N HIS A 260 3.35 -23.37 5.36
CA HIS A 260 4.15 -22.38 6.09
C HIS A 260 4.16 -22.67 7.59
N ARG A 261 5.22 -22.27 8.25
CA ARG A 261 5.42 -22.38 9.69
C ARG A 261 5.92 -21.05 10.25
N PRO A 262 5.49 -20.63 11.44
CA PRO A 262 6.05 -19.45 12.09
C PRO A 262 7.53 -19.68 12.42
N LEU A 263 8.31 -18.61 12.41
CA LEU A 263 9.69 -18.65 12.88
C LEU A 263 9.70 -18.71 14.41
N ARG A 264 10.45 -19.65 14.97
CA ARG A 264 10.60 -19.88 16.42
C ARG A 264 11.06 -18.62 17.13
N GLY A 265 10.32 -18.25 18.19
CA GLY A 265 10.61 -17.04 18.96
C GLY A 265 10.28 -15.73 18.24
N ALA A 266 9.66 -15.77 17.06
CA ALA A 266 9.26 -14.62 16.25
C ALA A 266 10.37 -13.56 16.11
N PRO A 267 11.55 -13.92 15.56
CA PRO A 267 12.67 -12.99 15.35
C PRO A 267 12.33 -11.89 14.36
N LEU A 268 11.27 -12.08 13.59
CA LEU A 268 10.64 -11.13 12.66
C LEU A 268 9.16 -10.99 13.00
N ARG A 269 8.73 -9.75 13.20
CA ARG A 269 7.33 -9.40 13.41
C ARG A 269 6.85 -8.53 12.28
N TRP A 270 5.66 -8.83 11.79
CA TRP A 270 5.00 -8.07 10.75
C TRP A 270 3.80 -7.34 11.31
N ARG A 271 3.81 -6.03 11.26
CA ARG A 271 2.73 -5.18 11.71
C ARG A 271 1.97 -4.65 10.49
N LEU A 272 0.71 -5.05 10.40
CA LEU A 272 -0.21 -4.57 9.38
C LEU A 272 -0.85 -3.28 9.89
N VAL A 273 -0.79 -2.22 9.10
CA VAL A 273 -1.31 -0.90 9.47
C VAL A 273 -2.22 -0.34 8.39
N LEU A 274 -3.20 0.46 8.81
CA LEU A 274 -4.03 1.30 7.95
C LEU A 274 -3.64 2.76 8.16
N GLY A 275 -3.41 3.48 7.06
CA GLY A 275 -3.01 4.89 7.05
C GLY A 275 -4.01 5.77 6.35
N TRP A 276 -4.15 7.03 6.84
CA TRP A 276 -4.96 8.07 6.23
C TRP A 276 -4.41 9.45 6.58
N HIS A 277 -4.79 10.46 5.81
CA HIS A 277 -4.44 11.84 6.14
C HIS A 277 -5.43 12.38 7.19
N PRO A 278 -4.97 12.92 8.34
CA PRO A 278 -5.85 13.35 9.44
C PRO A 278 -6.83 14.46 9.04
N ASP A 279 -6.42 15.36 8.15
CA ASP A 279 -7.25 16.48 7.69
C ASP A 279 -8.10 16.11 6.47
N SER A 280 -8.07 14.86 6.00
CA SER A 280 -8.88 14.44 4.86
C SER A 280 -10.31 14.08 5.29
N PRO A 281 -11.28 14.16 4.38
CA PRO A 281 -12.62 13.63 4.62
C PRO A 281 -12.65 12.16 5.05
N ALA A 282 -11.65 11.39 4.64
CA ALA A 282 -11.52 9.99 4.98
C ALA A 282 -11.32 9.75 6.49
N ALA A 283 -10.71 10.70 7.21
CA ALA A 283 -10.48 10.58 8.66
C ALA A 283 -11.76 10.28 9.46
N ARG A 284 -12.91 10.79 9.03
CA ARG A 284 -14.21 10.55 9.69
C ARG A 284 -14.66 9.10 9.63
N SER A 285 -14.39 8.44 8.52
CA SER A 285 -14.74 7.02 8.32
C SER A 285 -13.61 6.05 8.73
N ALA A 286 -12.47 6.57 9.21
CA ALA A 286 -11.29 5.76 9.51
C ALA A 286 -11.57 4.67 10.57
N SER A 287 -12.26 5.01 11.67
CA SER A 287 -12.61 4.04 12.72
C SER A 287 -13.53 2.92 12.21
N LYS A 288 -14.44 3.24 11.29
CA LYS A 288 -15.31 2.24 10.64
C LYS A 288 -14.48 1.30 9.77
N LEU A 289 -13.59 1.87 8.94
CA LEU A 289 -12.75 1.09 8.06
C LEU A 289 -11.73 0.25 8.82
N MET A 290 -11.19 0.76 9.93
CA MET A 290 -10.34 -0.01 10.85
C MET A 290 -11.04 -1.26 11.36
N ARG A 291 -12.25 -1.15 11.91
CA ARG A 291 -13.02 -2.33 12.36
C ARG A 291 -13.21 -3.34 11.24
N MET A 292 -13.55 -2.89 10.02
CA MET A 292 -13.71 -3.77 8.86
C MET A 292 -12.40 -4.47 8.48
N ALA A 293 -11.27 -3.78 8.61
CA ALA A 293 -9.94 -4.35 8.36
C ALA A 293 -9.55 -5.37 9.42
N GLU A 294 -9.81 -5.06 10.71
CA GLU A 294 -9.61 -5.99 11.83
C GLU A 294 -10.46 -7.25 11.71
N GLU A 295 -11.76 -7.10 11.40
CA GLU A 295 -12.66 -8.24 11.17
C GLU A 295 -12.24 -9.08 9.96
N ALA A 296 -11.80 -8.42 8.87
CA ALA A 296 -11.29 -9.12 7.70
C ALA A 296 -10.00 -9.89 8.02
N TYR A 297 -9.12 -9.30 8.82
CA TYR A 297 -7.91 -9.97 9.31
C TYR A 297 -8.28 -11.19 10.16
N GLN A 298 -9.17 -11.05 11.15
CA GLN A 298 -9.58 -12.15 12.03
C GLN A 298 -10.18 -13.32 11.23
N GLU A 299 -11.02 -13.03 10.23
CA GLU A 299 -11.58 -14.07 9.37
C GLU A 299 -10.51 -14.82 8.58
N VAL A 300 -9.49 -14.11 8.08
CA VAL A 300 -8.44 -14.73 7.27
C VAL A 300 -7.49 -15.53 8.14
N VAL A 301 -7.02 -14.96 9.28
CA VAL A 301 -6.06 -15.64 10.16
C VAL A 301 -6.68 -16.88 10.82
N ALA A 302 -7.97 -16.86 11.12
CA ALA A 302 -8.69 -18.01 11.69
C ALA A 302 -8.70 -19.24 10.77
N ARG A 303 -8.45 -19.08 9.48
CA ARG A 303 -8.31 -20.20 8.53
C ARG A 303 -6.99 -20.97 8.70
N ASN A 304 -6.01 -20.35 9.35
CA ASN A 304 -4.73 -20.95 9.69
C ASN A 304 -4.75 -21.42 11.14
N THR A 305 -5.42 -22.55 11.37
CA THR A 305 -5.63 -23.10 12.73
C THR A 305 -4.31 -23.38 13.46
N SER A 306 -3.30 -23.91 12.76
CA SER A 306 -2.00 -24.18 13.35
C SER A 306 -1.26 -22.91 13.83
N TYR A 307 -1.41 -21.80 13.11
CA TYR A 307 -0.87 -20.52 13.54
C TYR A 307 -1.64 -19.95 14.74
N VAL A 308 -2.97 -20.06 14.73
CA VAL A 308 -3.80 -19.62 15.85
C VAL A 308 -3.45 -20.38 17.13
N GLU A 309 -3.27 -21.70 17.06
CA GLU A 309 -2.84 -22.53 18.17
C GLU A 309 -1.44 -22.12 18.65
N TRP A 310 -0.50 -21.96 17.71
CA TRP A 310 0.85 -21.50 18.04
C TRP A 310 0.86 -20.13 18.74
N MET A 311 0.06 -19.17 18.26
CA MET A 311 -0.08 -17.84 18.88
C MET A 311 -0.66 -17.89 20.28
N ALA A 312 -1.59 -18.81 20.56
CA ALA A 312 -2.16 -18.99 21.89
C ALA A 312 -1.09 -19.39 22.94
N ASP A 313 -0.11 -20.17 22.52
CA ASP A 313 1.03 -20.57 23.37
C ASP A 313 2.11 -19.47 23.49
N HIS A 314 2.07 -18.46 22.58
CA HIS A 314 3.05 -17.40 22.49
C HIS A 314 2.45 -16.00 22.72
N THR A 315 1.56 -15.87 23.71
CA THR A 315 0.80 -14.64 24.02
C THR A 315 1.65 -13.39 24.24
N GLN A 316 2.92 -13.53 24.61
CA GLN A 316 3.86 -12.39 24.73
C GLN A 316 4.24 -11.75 23.39
N LEU A 317 3.97 -12.42 22.25
CA LEU A 317 4.26 -11.94 20.91
C LEU A 317 3.13 -11.08 20.35
N GLY A 318 1.92 -11.27 20.83
CA GLY A 318 0.70 -10.51 20.50
C GLY A 318 0.44 -9.36 21.47
N GLY A 319 1.44 -8.55 21.76
CA GLY A 319 1.28 -7.40 22.67
C GLY A 319 0.51 -6.22 22.05
N HIS A 320 -0.72 -6.48 21.58
CA HIS A 320 -1.83 -5.53 21.59
C HIS A 320 -3.13 -6.34 21.51
N GLN A 321 -3.65 -6.60 22.71
CA GLN A 321 -5.04 -6.73 23.10
C GLN A 321 -6.04 -7.12 21.99
N MET A 322 -6.44 -8.37 22.03
CA MET A 322 -7.88 -8.62 21.93
C MET A 322 -8.53 -7.76 23.02
N ALA A 323 -8.97 -6.55 22.67
CA ALA A 323 -9.91 -5.82 23.49
C ALA A 323 -11.15 -6.71 23.56
N ALA A 324 -11.28 -7.36 24.70
CA ALA A 324 -12.48 -8.11 25.05
C ALA A 324 -13.69 -7.20 24.84
N ALA A 325 -14.58 -7.63 23.97
CA ALA A 325 -15.94 -7.14 23.97
C ALA A 325 -16.51 -7.42 25.35
N GLN A 326 -16.72 -6.38 26.12
CA GLN A 326 -17.69 -6.29 27.21
C GLN A 326 -18.70 -5.23 26.87
#